data_5ed013aa848a3bc013d1beb38e9570ac
#
_entry.id   5ed013aa848a3bc013d1beb38e9570ac
#
_cell.length_a   1.000
_cell.length_b   1.000
_cell.length_c   1.000
_cell.angle_alpha   90.00
_cell.angle_beta   90.00
_cell.angle_gamma   90.00
#
_symmetry.space_group_name_H-M   'P 1'
#
loop_
_entity.id
_entity.type
_entity.pdbx_description
1 polymer ?
#
loop_
_entity_poly.entity_id
_entity_poly.type
_entity_poly.pdbx_seq_one_letter_code
_entity_poly.pdbx_strand_id
1 'polypeptide(L)'
;MQANSTTNSADLELIVNAAHQAGKTALSYFGHDPKVWIKPGNSPVSEGDFAADKVLKELLLKARPDYGWISEETRDERPHSDYKRYFVVDPIDGTRGFLSGSKHWCVSVAIIENGISQVGVLNCPATRSVYKAERGKGASLNGNKLPLLERHEGKLVVSATGKLEAKLPETFKSQVSFAHYLPSLAYRIALAAEGKIDIVLVKPDSHDWDIAAADLILQECGGAIKNMDDKEPVYGQAPFEHDFLIAGMNSELNNVIDIVRKIRLG
;
A
#
# COMPACT_ATOMS: atom_id res chain seq x y z
N MET A 1 11.02 -12.42 -22.53
CA MET A 1 10.13 -12.73 -21.39
C MET A 1 10.80 -13.51 -20.25
N GLN A 2 11.65 -14.52 -20.48
CA GLN A 2 12.28 -15.30 -19.39
C GLN A 2 13.26 -14.50 -18.49
N ALA A 3 14.06 -13.57 -19.03
CA ALA A 3 15.03 -12.80 -18.24
C ALA A 3 14.38 -11.89 -17.16
N ASN A 4 13.25 -11.22 -17.49
CA ASN A 4 12.52 -10.37 -16.52
C ASN A 4 11.92 -11.19 -15.39
N SER A 5 11.43 -12.42 -15.66
CA SER A 5 10.83 -13.28 -14.64
C SER A 5 11.85 -13.74 -13.59
N THR A 6 13.08 -14.04 -14.00
CA THR A 6 14.16 -14.46 -13.06
C THR A 6 14.58 -13.28 -12.17
N THR A 7 14.66 -12.06 -12.74
CA THR A 7 14.98 -10.84 -11.99
C THR A 7 13.91 -10.52 -10.97
N ASN A 8 12.62 -10.58 -11.34
CA ASN A 8 11.51 -10.27 -10.42
C ASN A 8 11.46 -11.24 -9.25
N SER A 9 11.71 -12.54 -9.45
CA SER A 9 11.71 -13.50 -8.34
C SER A 9 12.87 -13.24 -7.36
N ALA A 10 14.08 -12.93 -7.84
CA ALA A 10 15.20 -12.55 -6.98
C ALA A 10 14.95 -11.21 -6.25
N ASP A 11 14.31 -10.26 -6.93
CA ASP A 11 13.90 -8.98 -6.35
C ASP A 11 12.82 -9.15 -5.29
N LEU A 12 11.84 -10.05 -5.50
CA LEU A 12 10.83 -10.37 -4.50
C LEU A 12 11.46 -10.96 -3.23
N GLU A 13 12.39 -11.89 -3.35
CA GLU A 13 13.10 -12.45 -2.19
C GLU A 13 13.90 -11.38 -1.45
N LEU A 14 14.55 -10.47 -2.19
CA LEU A 14 15.32 -9.36 -1.63
C LEU A 14 14.42 -8.43 -0.80
N ILE A 15 13.29 -7.94 -1.39
CA ILE A 15 12.40 -7.00 -0.68
C ILE A 15 11.68 -7.66 0.49
N VAL A 16 11.33 -8.94 0.41
CA VAL A 16 10.74 -9.70 1.53
C VAL A 16 11.71 -9.78 2.71
N ASN A 17 12.98 -10.10 2.45
CA ASN A 17 14.00 -10.13 3.49
C ASN A 17 14.25 -8.75 4.11
N ALA A 18 14.37 -7.71 3.29
CA ALA A 18 14.56 -6.34 3.75
C ALA A 18 13.36 -5.84 4.58
N ALA A 19 12.14 -6.05 4.10
CA ALA A 19 10.92 -5.67 4.81
C ALA A 19 10.76 -6.43 6.14
N HIS A 20 11.19 -7.70 6.20
CA HIS A 20 11.20 -8.46 7.45
C HIS A 20 12.19 -7.87 8.48
N GLN A 21 13.41 -7.51 8.06
CA GLN A 21 14.40 -6.89 8.95
C GLN A 21 13.96 -5.51 9.41
N ALA A 22 13.44 -4.67 8.51
CA ALA A 22 12.89 -3.37 8.84
C ALA A 22 11.69 -3.49 9.79
N GLY A 23 10.77 -4.42 9.53
CA GLY A 23 9.63 -4.69 10.39
C GLY A 23 10.02 -5.15 11.80
N LYS A 24 11.07 -5.98 11.91
CA LYS A 24 11.64 -6.35 13.22
C LYS A 24 12.23 -5.15 13.94
N THR A 25 12.91 -4.26 13.21
CA THR A 25 13.44 -3.01 13.76
C THR A 25 12.30 -2.09 14.21
N ALA A 26 11.30 -1.83 13.38
CA ALA A 26 10.13 -1.03 13.76
C ALA A 26 9.42 -1.61 14.99
N LEU A 27 9.25 -2.93 15.05
CA LEU A 27 8.59 -3.62 16.17
C LEU A 27 9.29 -3.38 17.51
N SER A 28 10.61 -3.13 17.53
CA SER A 28 11.33 -2.80 18.76
C SER A 28 11.00 -1.42 19.34
N TYR A 29 10.38 -0.55 18.54
CA TYR A 29 9.86 0.76 18.95
C TYR A 29 8.36 0.73 19.27
N PHE A 30 7.65 -0.29 18.79
CA PHE A 30 6.20 -0.42 18.96
C PHE A 30 5.81 -0.60 20.44
N GLY A 31 5.03 0.34 20.97
CA GLY A 31 4.61 0.30 22.38
C GLY A 31 5.66 0.80 23.38
N HIS A 32 6.77 1.38 22.91
CA HIS A 32 7.89 1.87 23.75
C HIS A 32 8.07 3.40 23.78
N ASP A 33 7.02 4.17 23.41
CA ASP A 33 7.02 5.64 23.42
C ASP A 33 8.22 6.26 22.66
N PRO A 34 8.40 5.97 21.36
CA PRO A 34 9.50 6.51 20.59
C PRO A 34 9.36 8.03 20.43
N LYS A 35 10.48 8.73 20.21
CA LYS A 35 10.41 10.15 19.83
C LYS A 35 9.59 10.33 18.58
N VAL A 36 8.80 11.40 18.55
CA VAL A 36 7.89 11.74 17.46
C VAL A 36 8.16 13.15 16.97
N TRP A 37 8.18 13.33 15.67
CA TRP A 37 8.21 14.63 15.02
C TRP A 37 6.96 14.80 14.16
N ILE A 38 6.60 16.03 13.87
CA ILE A 38 5.44 16.36 13.02
C ILE A 38 5.97 16.92 11.71
N LYS A 39 5.69 16.22 10.62
CA LYS A 39 5.97 16.66 9.26
C LYS A 39 4.96 17.73 8.80
N PRO A 40 5.26 18.51 7.73
CA PRO A 40 4.27 19.35 7.06
C PRO A 40 2.98 18.55 6.79
N GLY A 41 1.81 19.18 6.88
CA GLY A 41 0.52 18.49 6.74
C GLY A 41 0.05 17.74 8.00
N ASN A 42 0.72 17.96 9.17
CA ASN A 42 0.36 17.34 10.45
C ASN A 42 0.43 15.80 10.44
N SER A 43 1.37 15.23 9.65
CA SER A 43 1.68 13.79 9.65
C SER A 43 2.80 13.50 10.67
N PRO A 44 2.60 12.58 11.62
CA PRO A 44 3.65 12.19 12.54
C PRO A 44 4.67 11.27 11.85
N VAL A 45 5.93 11.36 12.30
CA VAL A 45 7.01 10.42 12.03
C VAL A 45 7.72 10.10 13.33
N SER A 46 8.16 8.86 13.53
CA SER A 46 8.82 8.42 14.75
C SER A 46 10.25 7.93 14.51
N GLU A 47 10.98 7.72 15.60
CA GLU A 47 12.29 7.04 15.54
C GLU A 47 12.19 5.66 14.87
N GLY A 48 11.05 4.99 15.02
CA GLY A 48 10.79 3.69 14.38
C GLY A 48 10.76 3.78 12.86
N ASP A 49 10.14 4.84 12.30
CA ASP A 49 10.07 5.09 10.85
C ASP A 49 11.49 5.30 10.29
N PHE A 50 12.27 6.17 10.89
CA PHE A 50 13.65 6.43 10.46
C PHE A 50 14.56 5.22 10.60
N ALA A 51 14.41 4.44 11.69
CA ALA A 51 15.21 3.23 11.89
C ALA A 51 14.88 2.15 10.84
N ALA A 52 13.60 1.97 10.53
CA ALA A 52 13.14 1.05 9.50
C ALA A 52 13.59 1.49 8.09
N ASP A 53 13.44 2.79 7.76
CA ASP A 53 13.89 3.36 6.49
C ASP A 53 15.39 3.13 6.27
N LYS A 54 16.21 3.41 7.29
CA LYS A 54 17.66 3.18 7.23
C LYS A 54 18.00 1.73 6.91
N VAL A 55 17.35 0.77 7.57
CA VAL A 55 17.56 -0.67 7.30
C VAL A 55 17.20 -1.02 5.86
N LEU A 56 16.05 -0.54 5.38
CA LEU A 56 15.61 -0.77 4.00
C LEU A 56 16.60 -0.20 2.99
N LYS A 57 16.98 1.08 3.16
CA LYS A 57 17.90 1.77 2.25
C LYS A 57 19.26 1.08 2.17
N GLU A 58 19.83 0.74 3.31
CA GLU A 58 21.15 0.05 3.36
C GLU A 58 21.12 -1.32 2.68
N LEU A 59 20.10 -2.14 2.94
CA LEU A 59 20.01 -3.48 2.36
C LEU A 59 19.69 -3.45 0.88
N LEU A 60 18.71 -2.65 0.48
CA LEU A 60 18.18 -2.64 -0.87
C LEU A 60 19.15 -1.98 -1.85
N LEU A 61 19.70 -0.80 -1.53
CA LEU A 61 20.64 -0.11 -2.41
C LEU A 61 22.03 -0.79 -2.44
N LYS A 62 22.42 -1.51 -1.39
CA LYS A 62 23.63 -2.35 -1.45
C LYS A 62 23.46 -3.52 -2.42
N ALA A 63 22.27 -4.13 -2.47
CA ALA A 63 21.99 -5.27 -3.36
C ALA A 63 21.69 -4.85 -4.80
N ARG A 64 21.11 -3.66 -5.00
CA ARG A 64 20.73 -3.09 -6.30
C ARG A 64 21.13 -1.61 -6.37
N PRO A 65 22.41 -1.28 -6.52
CA PRO A 65 22.89 0.10 -6.55
C PRO A 65 22.43 0.88 -7.80
N ASP A 66 21.97 0.18 -8.82
CA ASP A 66 21.42 0.68 -10.07
C ASP A 66 19.91 0.96 -10.03
N TYR A 67 19.24 0.72 -8.89
CA TYR A 67 17.83 1.09 -8.70
C TYR A 67 17.71 2.47 -8.03
N GLY A 68 16.65 3.21 -8.39
CA GLY A 68 16.28 4.46 -7.73
C GLY A 68 15.61 4.20 -6.38
N TRP A 69 15.48 5.28 -5.60
CA TRP A 69 14.90 5.24 -4.26
C TRP A 69 13.80 6.28 -4.10
N ILE A 70 12.60 5.84 -3.78
CA ILE A 70 11.43 6.65 -3.45
C ILE A 70 10.93 6.17 -2.09
N SER A 71 11.02 7.02 -1.07
CA SER A 71 10.58 6.70 0.29
C SER A 71 9.82 7.87 0.90
N GLU A 72 8.89 7.56 1.81
CA GLU A 72 8.20 8.56 2.61
C GLU A 72 9.18 9.40 3.46
N GLU A 73 10.26 8.81 3.97
CA GLU A 73 11.13 9.42 4.97
C GLU A 73 12.44 9.99 4.40
N THR A 74 12.99 9.37 3.38
CA THR A 74 14.27 9.83 2.80
C THR A 74 14.19 10.00 1.28
N ARG A 75 14.91 11.02 0.80
CA ARG A 75 15.02 11.30 -0.64
C ARG A 75 16.25 10.61 -1.25
N ASP A 76 16.15 10.31 -2.53
CA ASP A 76 17.31 9.99 -3.35
C ASP A 76 17.95 11.31 -3.82
N GLU A 77 19.25 11.45 -3.60
CA GLU A 77 20.00 12.61 -4.06
C GLU A 77 20.39 12.51 -5.54
N ARG A 78 20.25 11.34 -6.13
CA ARG A 78 20.57 11.05 -7.53
C ARG A 78 19.43 11.47 -8.46
N PRO A 79 19.70 11.87 -9.71
CA PRO A 79 18.66 12.26 -10.66
C PRO A 79 17.66 11.11 -10.92
N HIS A 80 16.37 11.40 -10.81
CA HIS A 80 15.30 10.40 -10.94
C HIS A 80 15.22 9.78 -12.35
N SER A 81 15.66 10.52 -13.38
CA SER A 81 15.66 10.08 -14.78
C SER A 81 16.61 8.94 -15.12
N ASP A 82 17.53 8.59 -14.20
CA ASP A 82 18.65 7.68 -14.49
C ASP A 82 18.32 6.21 -14.26
N TYR A 83 17.15 5.91 -13.70
CA TYR A 83 16.81 4.56 -13.28
C TYR A 83 15.67 3.96 -14.10
N LYS A 84 15.80 2.67 -14.42
CA LYS A 84 14.72 1.88 -15.01
C LYS A 84 13.80 1.28 -13.96
N ARG A 85 14.36 0.99 -12.78
CA ARG A 85 13.63 0.42 -11.65
C ARG A 85 13.82 1.28 -10.41
N TYR A 86 12.79 1.30 -9.57
CA TYR A 86 12.78 2.05 -8.32
C TYR A 86 12.27 1.19 -7.20
N PHE A 87 12.92 1.30 -6.03
CA PHE A 87 12.29 0.92 -4.79
C PHE A 87 11.32 2.02 -4.38
N VAL A 88 10.09 1.64 -4.05
CA VAL A 88 9.05 2.52 -3.49
C VAL A 88 8.73 1.99 -2.12
N VAL A 89 8.93 2.82 -1.07
CA VAL A 89 9.04 2.37 0.31
C VAL A 89 8.24 3.24 1.26
N ASP A 90 7.40 2.62 2.07
CA ASP A 90 6.88 3.18 3.31
C ASP A 90 7.42 2.34 4.49
N PRO A 91 8.27 2.91 5.34
CA PRO A 91 8.85 2.19 6.47
C PRO A 91 7.82 1.76 7.52
N ILE A 92 6.78 2.58 7.75
CA ILE A 92 5.66 2.28 8.65
C ILE A 92 4.36 2.91 8.09
N ASP A 93 3.73 2.24 7.12
CA ASP A 93 2.37 2.67 6.71
C ASP A 93 1.41 2.51 7.90
N GLY A 94 0.81 3.63 8.29
CA GLY A 94 -0.04 3.72 9.46
C GLY A 94 0.67 4.19 10.73
N THR A 95 1.65 5.10 10.65
CA THR A 95 2.40 5.67 11.79
C THR A 95 1.52 6.15 12.95
N ARG A 96 0.35 6.77 12.65
CA ARG A 96 -0.61 7.15 13.72
C ARG A 96 -1.13 5.96 14.50
N GLY A 97 -1.40 4.86 13.82
CA GLY A 97 -1.81 3.61 14.44
C GLY A 97 -0.68 2.98 15.23
N PHE A 98 0.51 2.95 14.65
CA PHE A 98 1.72 2.48 15.32
C PHE A 98 1.94 3.20 16.65
N LEU A 99 1.88 4.52 16.66
CA LEU A 99 2.04 5.35 17.87
C LEU A 99 0.93 5.15 18.89
N SER A 100 -0.30 4.84 18.46
CA SER A 100 -1.44 4.58 19.36
C SER A 100 -1.56 3.12 19.82
N GLY A 101 -0.60 2.26 19.47
CA GLY A 101 -0.61 0.84 19.84
C GLY A 101 -1.51 -0.05 19.01
N SER A 102 -2.03 0.44 17.86
CA SER A 102 -2.75 -0.38 16.90
C SER A 102 -1.79 -1.37 16.24
N LYS A 103 -2.21 -2.64 16.13
CA LYS A 103 -1.41 -3.68 15.46
C LYS A 103 -1.48 -3.63 13.94
N HIS A 104 -2.31 -2.74 13.37
CA HIS A 104 -2.58 -2.67 11.94
C HIS A 104 -1.71 -1.58 11.29
N TRP A 105 -0.44 -1.89 11.14
CA TRP A 105 0.58 -1.14 10.42
C TRP A 105 1.49 -2.11 9.68
N CYS A 106 2.18 -1.65 8.64
CA CYS A 106 3.07 -2.50 7.89
C CYS A 106 4.26 -1.73 7.32
N VAL A 107 5.35 -2.47 7.04
CA VAL A 107 6.41 -2.05 6.13
C VAL A 107 5.95 -2.37 4.73
N SER A 108 5.86 -1.37 3.85
CA SER A 108 5.46 -1.49 2.45
C SER A 108 6.67 -1.29 1.55
N VAL A 109 6.95 -2.25 0.67
CA VAL A 109 8.02 -2.16 -0.33
C VAL A 109 7.54 -2.69 -1.66
N ALA A 110 7.70 -1.87 -2.71
CA ALA A 110 7.48 -2.27 -4.09
C ALA A 110 8.71 -2.01 -4.95
N ILE A 111 8.85 -2.73 -6.06
CA ILE A 111 9.76 -2.39 -7.15
C ILE A 111 8.93 -2.02 -8.35
N ILE A 112 9.16 -0.80 -8.85
CA ILE A 112 8.47 -0.22 -9.98
C ILE A 112 9.37 -0.27 -11.21
N GLU A 113 8.82 -0.64 -12.36
CA GLU A 113 9.43 -0.52 -13.68
C GLU A 113 8.39 0.01 -14.66
N ASN A 114 8.74 1.06 -15.42
CA ASN A 114 7.84 1.69 -16.39
C ASN A 114 6.47 2.12 -15.81
N GLY A 115 6.47 2.67 -14.60
CA GLY A 115 5.25 3.14 -13.93
C GLY A 115 4.38 2.04 -13.31
N ILE A 116 4.83 0.78 -13.31
CA ILE A 116 4.04 -0.38 -12.91
C ILE A 116 4.79 -1.20 -11.85
N SER A 117 4.10 -1.61 -10.79
CA SER A 117 4.64 -2.50 -9.76
C SER A 117 4.95 -3.88 -10.33
N GLN A 118 6.18 -4.33 -10.17
CA GLN A 118 6.68 -5.65 -10.64
C GLN A 118 6.65 -6.68 -9.52
N VAL A 119 7.06 -6.28 -8.34
CA VAL A 119 7.01 -7.07 -7.11
C VAL A 119 6.59 -6.17 -5.96
N GLY A 120 5.90 -6.73 -4.97
CA GLY A 120 5.45 -5.99 -3.80
C GLY A 120 5.39 -6.86 -2.55
N VAL A 121 5.67 -6.27 -1.40
CA VAL A 121 5.54 -6.89 -0.09
C VAL A 121 4.97 -5.93 0.93
N LEU A 122 4.06 -6.42 1.77
CA LEU A 122 3.62 -5.79 3.01
C LEU A 122 4.01 -6.71 4.17
N ASN A 123 4.93 -6.29 4.99
CA ASN A 123 5.27 -6.99 6.22
C ASN A 123 4.56 -6.31 7.40
N CYS A 124 3.63 -7.02 8.03
CA CYS A 124 2.82 -6.56 9.16
C CYS A 124 3.27 -7.29 10.44
N PRO A 125 4.34 -6.86 11.11
CA PRO A 125 4.98 -7.69 12.14
C PRO A 125 4.12 -7.86 13.39
N ALA A 126 3.31 -6.86 13.75
CA ALA A 126 2.44 -6.91 14.93
C ALA A 126 1.27 -7.90 14.77
N THR A 127 0.87 -8.24 13.54
CA THR A 127 -0.13 -9.26 13.22
C THR A 127 0.48 -10.56 12.70
N ARG A 128 1.81 -10.60 12.51
CA ARG A 128 2.56 -11.71 11.91
C ARG A 128 2.04 -12.08 10.52
N SER A 129 1.65 -11.08 9.74
CA SER A 129 1.15 -11.24 8.38
C SER A 129 2.18 -10.72 7.39
N VAL A 130 2.46 -11.50 6.34
CA VAL A 130 3.33 -11.09 5.22
C VAL A 130 2.57 -11.35 3.93
N TYR A 131 2.16 -10.25 3.28
CA TYR A 131 1.59 -10.30 1.95
C TYR A 131 2.70 -10.05 0.94
N LYS A 132 2.71 -10.81 -0.14
CA LYS A 132 3.66 -10.60 -1.24
C LYS A 132 3.05 -11.00 -2.57
N ALA A 133 3.48 -10.30 -3.62
CA ALA A 133 3.08 -10.60 -4.98
C ALA A 133 4.24 -10.38 -5.96
N GLU A 134 4.22 -11.15 -7.03
CA GLU A 134 5.02 -10.95 -8.23
C GLU A 134 4.07 -10.88 -9.42
N ARG A 135 4.25 -9.88 -10.27
CA ARG A 135 3.38 -9.64 -11.43
C ARG A 135 3.24 -10.88 -12.30
N GLY A 136 1.98 -11.31 -12.49
CA GLY A 136 1.63 -12.48 -13.29
C GLY A 136 1.87 -13.83 -12.62
N LYS A 137 2.20 -13.86 -11.30
CA LYS A 137 2.42 -15.10 -10.55
C LYS A 137 1.47 -15.28 -9.35
N GLY A 138 0.59 -14.30 -9.13
CA GLY A 138 -0.34 -14.31 -8.01
C GLY A 138 0.22 -13.69 -6.75
N ALA A 139 -0.65 -13.56 -5.75
CA ALA A 139 -0.34 -13.06 -4.43
C ALA A 139 -0.42 -14.16 -3.38
N SER A 140 0.24 -13.94 -2.24
CA SER A 140 0.17 -14.86 -1.10
C SER A 140 0.19 -14.13 0.24
N LEU A 141 -0.43 -14.75 1.25
CA LEU A 141 -0.37 -14.38 2.65
C LEU A 141 0.33 -15.49 3.43
N ASN A 142 1.44 -15.17 4.08
CA ASN A 142 2.26 -16.12 4.85
C ASN A 142 2.62 -17.40 4.06
N GLY A 143 2.90 -17.23 2.75
CA GLY A 143 3.23 -18.32 1.84
C GLY A 143 2.04 -19.09 1.26
N ASN A 144 0.83 -18.88 1.77
CA ASN A 144 -0.38 -19.47 1.21
C ASN A 144 -0.91 -18.58 0.09
N LYS A 145 -1.16 -19.15 -1.08
CA LYS A 145 -1.70 -18.42 -2.23
C LYS A 145 -3.07 -17.82 -1.88
N LEU A 146 -3.24 -16.54 -2.17
CA LEU A 146 -4.54 -15.88 -2.09
C LEU A 146 -5.40 -16.31 -3.30
N PRO A 147 -6.70 -16.56 -3.11
CA PRO A 147 -7.61 -16.86 -4.21
C PRO A 147 -7.88 -15.60 -5.04
N LEU A 148 -8.43 -15.79 -6.24
CA LEU A 148 -9.02 -14.67 -6.96
C LEU A 148 -10.27 -14.20 -6.20
N LEU A 149 -10.49 -12.89 -6.26
CA LEU A 149 -11.66 -12.27 -5.63
C LEU A 149 -12.94 -12.71 -6.35
N GLU A 150 -13.90 -13.12 -5.57
CA GLU A 150 -15.23 -13.50 -6.03
C GLU A 150 -16.28 -12.64 -5.31
N ARG A 151 -17.32 -12.26 -6.04
CA ARG A 151 -18.43 -11.52 -5.44
C ARG A 151 -19.18 -12.45 -4.48
N HIS A 152 -19.34 -11.98 -3.26
CA HIS A 152 -20.20 -12.67 -2.28
C HIS A 152 -21.63 -12.10 -2.30
N GLU A 153 -22.58 -12.86 -1.78
CA GLU A 153 -23.92 -12.37 -1.53
C GLU A 153 -23.95 -11.41 -0.35
N GLY A 154 -24.79 -10.38 -0.43
CA GLY A 154 -24.99 -9.42 0.66
C GLY A 154 -24.49 -8.02 0.35
N LYS A 155 -24.40 -7.21 1.41
CA LYS A 155 -23.94 -5.81 1.30
C LYS A 155 -22.42 -5.79 1.14
N LEU A 156 -21.94 -4.89 0.28
CA LEU A 156 -20.51 -4.62 0.15
C LEU A 156 -19.95 -4.07 1.46
N VAL A 157 -18.78 -4.58 1.86
CA VAL A 157 -18.01 -4.08 3.00
C VAL A 157 -17.09 -2.97 2.51
N VAL A 158 -17.35 -1.74 2.93
CA VAL A 158 -16.61 -0.55 2.49
C VAL A 158 -15.69 -0.04 3.60
N SER A 159 -14.44 0.21 3.28
CA SER A 159 -13.50 0.91 4.16
C SER A 159 -13.34 2.36 3.71
N ALA A 160 -13.63 3.30 4.61
CA ALA A 160 -13.50 4.73 4.40
C ALA A 160 -13.01 5.41 5.67
N THR A 161 -12.46 6.64 5.56
CA THR A 161 -12.26 7.49 6.74
C THR A 161 -13.61 8.02 7.20
N GLY A 162 -13.79 8.27 8.51
CA GLY A 162 -15.07 8.79 9.02
C GLY A 162 -15.50 10.13 8.38
N LYS A 163 -14.51 10.98 7.98
CA LYS A 163 -14.80 12.21 7.23
C LYS A 163 -15.35 11.93 5.83
N LEU A 164 -14.85 10.89 5.17
CA LEU A 164 -15.32 10.51 3.84
C LEU A 164 -16.66 9.81 3.93
N GLU A 165 -16.83 8.89 4.88
CA GLU A 165 -18.11 8.21 5.16
C GLU A 165 -19.23 9.21 5.39
N ALA A 166 -18.98 10.28 6.18
CA ALA A 166 -19.98 11.31 6.44
C ALA A 166 -20.47 12.04 5.17
N LYS A 167 -19.64 12.12 4.13
CA LYS A 167 -19.97 12.76 2.84
C LYS A 167 -20.71 11.85 1.87
N LEU A 168 -20.74 10.53 2.10
CA LEU A 168 -21.40 9.58 1.21
C LEU A 168 -22.93 9.75 1.25
N PRO A 169 -23.65 9.58 0.11
CA PRO A 169 -25.10 9.63 0.08
C PRO A 169 -25.74 8.56 0.97
N GLU A 170 -26.84 8.89 1.65
CA GLU A 170 -27.60 7.95 2.47
C GLU A 170 -28.09 6.74 1.66
N THR A 171 -28.42 6.95 0.38
CA THR A 171 -28.80 5.87 -0.54
C THR A 171 -27.67 4.85 -0.74
N PHE A 172 -26.41 5.28 -0.74
CA PHE A 172 -25.25 4.37 -0.80
C PHE A 172 -25.00 3.72 0.57
N LYS A 173 -24.99 4.51 1.66
CA LYS A 173 -24.76 4.00 3.02
C LYS A 173 -25.74 2.90 3.41
N SER A 174 -26.99 3.00 2.99
CA SER A 174 -28.01 1.97 3.27
C SER A 174 -27.75 0.63 2.56
N GLN A 175 -26.98 0.64 1.47
CA GLN A 175 -26.69 -0.53 0.65
C GLN A 175 -25.37 -1.23 1.01
N VAL A 176 -24.53 -0.60 1.85
CA VAL A 176 -23.21 -1.12 2.23
C VAL A 176 -23.11 -1.34 3.73
N SER A 177 -22.06 -2.02 4.15
CA SER A 177 -21.61 -2.09 5.54
C SER A 177 -20.24 -1.45 5.64
N PHE A 178 -19.96 -0.68 6.70
CA PHE A 178 -18.64 -0.07 6.87
C PHE A 178 -17.75 -0.97 7.72
N ALA A 179 -16.54 -1.22 7.22
CA ALA A 179 -15.51 -1.89 7.98
C ALA A 179 -15.02 -0.98 9.13
N HIS A 180 -14.58 -1.60 10.23
CA HIS A 180 -13.87 -0.83 11.25
C HIS A 180 -12.64 -0.15 10.63
N TYR A 181 -12.47 1.15 10.88
CA TYR A 181 -11.37 1.92 10.31
C TYR A 181 -10.01 1.42 10.82
N LEU A 182 -9.11 1.14 9.90
CA LEU A 182 -7.72 0.78 10.17
C LEU A 182 -6.80 1.91 9.65
N PRO A 183 -5.78 2.32 10.45
CA PRO A 183 -4.94 3.47 10.09
C PRO A 183 -4.07 3.26 8.85
N SER A 184 -3.54 2.07 8.63
CA SER A 184 -2.71 1.71 7.49
C SER A 184 -3.54 1.59 6.21
N LEU A 185 -3.18 2.34 5.15
CA LEU A 185 -3.85 2.27 3.87
C LEU A 185 -3.47 0.98 3.12
N ALA A 186 -2.19 0.66 3.06
CA ALA A 186 -1.72 -0.56 2.43
C ALA A 186 -2.35 -1.81 3.07
N TYR A 187 -2.47 -1.82 4.40
CA TYR A 187 -3.11 -2.94 5.11
C TYR A 187 -4.60 -3.07 4.75
N ARG A 188 -5.35 -1.95 4.62
CA ARG A 188 -6.76 -1.99 4.19
C ARG A 188 -6.91 -2.56 2.79
N ILE A 189 -6.01 -2.18 1.86
CA ILE A 189 -6.01 -2.72 0.49
C ILE A 189 -5.63 -4.21 0.50
N ALA A 190 -4.70 -4.63 1.36
CA ALA A 190 -4.38 -6.05 1.52
C ALA A 190 -5.58 -6.87 2.04
N LEU A 191 -6.39 -6.29 2.94
CA LEU A 191 -7.64 -6.93 3.37
C LEU A 191 -8.67 -7.01 2.24
N ALA A 192 -8.64 -6.06 1.28
CA ALA A 192 -9.46 -6.20 0.08
C ALA A 192 -8.96 -7.34 -0.81
N ALA A 193 -7.64 -7.55 -0.94
CA ALA A 193 -7.10 -8.70 -1.64
C ALA A 193 -7.44 -10.06 -1.00
N GLU A 194 -7.73 -10.08 0.32
CA GLU A 194 -8.26 -11.26 1.03
C GLU A 194 -9.78 -11.44 0.89
N GLY A 195 -10.50 -10.49 0.30
CA GLY A 195 -11.97 -10.49 0.26
C GLY A 195 -12.64 -10.17 1.61
N LYS A 196 -11.91 -9.59 2.57
CA LYS A 196 -12.46 -9.14 3.87
C LYS A 196 -13.06 -7.75 3.81
N ILE A 197 -12.65 -6.96 2.83
CA ILE A 197 -13.17 -5.65 2.47
C ILE A 197 -13.44 -5.71 0.97
N ASP A 198 -14.59 -5.22 0.52
CA ASP A 198 -14.90 -5.22 -0.90
C ASP A 198 -14.39 -3.97 -1.60
N ILE A 199 -14.49 -2.83 -0.91
CA ILE A 199 -14.13 -1.51 -1.44
C ILE A 199 -13.34 -0.71 -0.40
N VAL A 200 -12.20 -0.16 -0.81
CA VAL A 200 -11.44 0.82 -0.04
C VAL A 200 -11.54 2.17 -0.75
N LEU A 201 -12.15 3.15 -0.09
CA LEU A 201 -12.16 4.53 -0.55
C LEU A 201 -10.90 5.22 -0.02
N VAL A 202 -10.08 5.69 -0.94
CA VAL A 202 -8.78 6.33 -0.67
C VAL A 202 -8.94 7.83 -0.87
N LYS A 203 -8.72 8.60 0.20
CA LYS A 203 -8.76 10.06 0.13
C LYS A 203 -7.66 10.60 -0.79
N PRO A 204 -7.81 11.81 -1.37
CA PRO A 204 -6.70 12.52 -2.02
C PRO A 204 -5.47 12.63 -1.11
N ASP A 205 -4.33 12.94 -1.69
CA ASP A 205 -3.03 13.08 -1.04
C ASP A 205 -2.48 11.75 -0.47
N SER A 206 -2.83 10.60 -1.07
CA SER A 206 -2.09 9.35 -0.90
C SER A 206 -0.90 9.33 -1.88
N HIS A 207 0.18 8.69 -1.48
CA HIS A 207 1.41 8.65 -2.27
C HIS A 207 1.68 7.25 -2.81
N ASP A 208 2.64 7.16 -3.74
CA ASP A 208 3.09 5.88 -4.32
C ASP A 208 3.42 4.85 -3.25
N TRP A 209 4.12 5.24 -2.19
CA TRP A 209 4.57 4.33 -1.13
C TRP A 209 3.43 3.78 -0.28
N ASP A 210 2.31 4.51 -0.15
CA ASP A 210 1.10 4.07 0.56
C ASP A 210 0.38 2.93 -0.18
N ILE A 211 0.54 2.82 -1.51
CA ILE A 211 -0.34 1.98 -2.33
C ILE A 211 0.37 1.01 -3.28
N ALA A 212 1.58 1.30 -3.77
CA ALA A 212 2.18 0.56 -4.88
C ALA A 212 2.37 -0.94 -4.63
N ALA A 213 2.76 -1.34 -3.42
CA ALA A 213 2.89 -2.76 -3.06
C ALA A 213 1.52 -3.42 -2.90
N ALA A 214 0.60 -2.73 -2.22
CA ALA A 214 -0.76 -3.22 -1.97
C ALA A 214 -1.58 -3.36 -3.26
N ASP A 215 -1.40 -2.44 -4.20
CA ASP A 215 -2.04 -2.47 -5.51
C ASP A 215 -1.66 -3.74 -6.30
N LEU A 216 -0.37 -4.07 -6.37
CA LEU A 216 0.06 -5.30 -7.02
C LEU A 216 -0.55 -6.54 -6.35
N ILE A 217 -0.56 -6.58 -5.01
CA ILE A 217 -1.17 -7.68 -4.27
C ILE A 217 -2.66 -7.83 -4.62
N LEU A 218 -3.38 -6.70 -4.70
CA LEU A 218 -4.79 -6.67 -5.07
C LEU A 218 -5.00 -7.08 -6.53
N GLN A 219 -4.19 -6.58 -7.48
CA GLN A 219 -4.27 -6.93 -8.90
C GLN A 219 -4.06 -8.43 -9.13
N GLU A 220 -3.11 -9.04 -8.43
CA GLU A 220 -2.83 -10.48 -8.54
C GLU A 220 -3.95 -11.36 -7.93
N CYS A 221 -4.90 -10.73 -7.22
CA CYS A 221 -6.14 -11.36 -6.76
C CYS A 221 -7.37 -11.00 -7.61
N GLY A 222 -7.19 -10.29 -8.76
CA GLY A 222 -8.30 -9.91 -9.65
C GLY A 222 -9.01 -8.60 -9.27
N GLY A 223 -8.46 -7.84 -8.33
CA GLY A 223 -8.89 -6.49 -8.01
C GLY A 223 -8.12 -5.42 -8.79
N ALA A 224 -8.41 -4.16 -8.51
CA ALA A 224 -7.71 -3.00 -9.08
C ALA A 224 -7.82 -1.79 -8.17
N ILE A 225 -6.94 -0.81 -8.38
CA ILE A 225 -7.08 0.57 -7.88
C ILE A 225 -7.37 1.46 -9.09
N LYS A 226 -8.37 2.32 -8.98
CA LYS A 226 -8.74 3.25 -10.04
C LYS A 226 -9.05 4.63 -9.49
N ASN A 227 -8.77 5.65 -10.30
CA ASN A 227 -9.17 7.01 -10.03
C ASN A 227 -10.61 7.28 -10.52
N MET A 228 -11.07 8.52 -10.36
CA MET A 228 -12.41 8.91 -10.77
C MET A 228 -12.62 8.91 -12.29
N ASP A 229 -11.56 8.80 -13.10
CA ASP A 229 -11.61 8.69 -14.56
C ASP A 229 -11.49 7.24 -15.04
N ASP A 230 -11.64 6.25 -14.13
CA ASP A 230 -11.48 4.82 -14.41
C ASP A 230 -10.07 4.43 -14.87
N LYS A 231 -9.05 5.20 -14.46
CA LYS A 231 -7.64 4.94 -14.78
C LYS A 231 -6.90 4.38 -13.59
N GLU A 232 -6.02 3.42 -13.84
CA GLU A 232 -5.11 2.88 -12.86
C GLU A 232 -4.01 3.90 -12.52
N PRO A 233 -3.46 3.91 -11.29
CA PRO A 233 -2.35 4.76 -10.91
C PRO A 233 -1.07 4.40 -11.67
N VAL A 234 -0.24 5.41 -11.95
CA VAL A 234 1.09 5.26 -12.52
C VAL A 234 2.11 5.68 -11.47
N TYR A 235 3.05 4.82 -11.15
CA TYR A 235 4.00 4.97 -10.07
C TYR A 235 5.37 5.48 -10.54
N GLY A 236 6.16 6.00 -9.60
CA GLY A 236 7.54 6.39 -9.85
C GLY A 236 7.69 7.71 -10.61
N GLN A 237 6.66 8.54 -10.66
CA GLN A 237 6.67 9.85 -11.33
C GLN A 237 6.27 10.95 -10.33
N ALA A 238 7.13 11.99 -10.18
CA ALA A 238 6.76 13.13 -9.37
C ALA A 238 5.48 13.81 -9.93
N PRO A 239 4.56 14.26 -9.05
CA PRO A 239 4.72 14.51 -7.61
C PRO A 239 4.54 13.29 -6.68
N PHE A 240 4.40 12.06 -7.14
CA PHE A 240 4.15 10.83 -6.38
C PHE A 240 2.83 10.81 -5.60
N GLU A 241 2.01 11.82 -5.72
CA GLU A 241 0.72 11.98 -5.06
C GLU A 241 -0.40 11.57 -6.01
N HIS A 242 -1.45 11.03 -5.44
CA HIS A 242 -2.65 10.60 -6.14
C HIS A 242 -3.87 11.37 -5.68
N ASP A 243 -4.77 11.65 -6.63
CA ASP A 243 -6.11 12.10 -6.34
C ASP A 243 -6.93 11.01 -5.65
N PHE A 244 -8.22 11.22 -5.54
CA PHE A 244 -9.14 10.24 -4.98
C PHE A 244 -9.08 8.92 -5.75
N LEU A 245 -8.85 7.81 -5.01
CA LEU A 245 -8.78 6.47 -5.59
C LEU A 245 -9.82 5.55 -4.94
N ILE A 246 -10.19 4.52 -5.67
CA ILE A 246 -11.06 3.44 -5.22
C ILE A 246 -10.34 2.12 -5.49
N ALA A 247 -10.18 1.29 -4.46
CA ALA A 247 -9.58 -0.03 -4.56
C ALA A 247 -10.61 -1.12 -4.24
N GLY A 248 -10.57 -2.22 -4.95
CA GLY A 248 -11.47 -3.36 -4.70
C GLY A 248 -11.55 -4.32 -5.87
N MET A 249 -12.56 -5.18 -5.87
CA MET A 249 -12.83 -6.10 -6.97
C MET A 249 -13.14 -5.32 -8.25
N ASN A 250 -12.43 -5.62 -9.32
CA ASN A 250 -12.52 -4.84 -10.56
C ASN A 250 -13.94 -4.72 -11.14
N SER A 251 -14.76 -5.77 -11.01
CA SER A 251 -16.16 -5.77 -11.45
C SER A 251 -17.09 -4.80 -10.69
N GLU A 252 -16.72 -4.42 -9.46
CA GLU A 252 -17.53 -3.53 -8.62
C GLU A 252 -17.11 -2.05 -8.72
N LEU A 253 -15.88 -1.77 -9.18
CA LEU A 253 -15.31 -0.42 -9.14
C LEU A 253 -16.12 0.60 -9.93
N ASN A 254 -16.60 0.25 -11.13
CA ASN A 254 -17.34 1.19 -11.98
C ASN A 254 -18.64 1.66 -11.33
N ASN A 255 -19.35 0.75 -10.66
CA ASN A 255 -20.56 1.09 -9.92
C ASN A 255 -20.27 2.09 -8.80
N VAL A 256 -19.18 1.88 -8.06
CA VAL A 256 -18.77 2.76 -6.95
C VAL A 256 -18.26 4.10 -7.47
N ILE A 257 -17.47 4.11 -8.54
CA ILE A 257 -16.99 5.34 -9.21
C ILE A 257 -18.17 6.23 -9.59
N ASP A 258 -19.20 5.68 -10.21
CA ASP A 258 -20.39 6.46 -10.65
C ASP A 258 -21.18 7.05 -9.46
N ILE A 259 -21.20 6.35 -8.33
CA ILE A 259 -21.82 6.86 -7.12
C ILE A 259 -20.98 7.99 -6.52
N VAL A 260 -19.68 7.78 -6.40
CA VAL A 260 -18.75 8.74 -5.77
C VAL A 260 -18.58 10.00 -6.62
N ARG A 261 -18.60 9.91 -7.93
CA ARG A 261 -18.58 11.09 -8.84
C ARG A 261 -19.70 12.09 -8.57
N LYS A 262 -20.85 11.62 -8.10
CA LYS A 262 -21.99 12.48 -7.77
C LYS A 262 -21.81 13.23 -6.46
N ILE A 263 -20.78 12.85 -5.68
CA ILE A 263 -20.44 13.52 -4.43
C ILE A 263 -19.46 14.65 -4.78
N ARG A 264 -19.86 15.90 -4.48
CA ARG A 264 -18.87 16.98 -4.52
C ARG A 264 -17.87 16.75 -3.38
N LEU A 265 -16.73 16.17 -3.73
CA LEU A 265 -15.58 16.06 -2.83
C LEU A 265 -14.97 17.47 -2.75
N GLY A 266 -15.50 18.31 -1.88
CA GLY A 266 -15.02 19.65 -1.57
C GLY A 266 -14.22 19.63 -0.26
#